data_3867a3152760f524b32c938a7baa93e2
#
_entry.id   3867a3152760f524b32c938a7baa93e2
#
_cell.length_a   1.000
_cell.length_b   1.000
_cell.length_c   1.000
_cell.angle_alpha   90.00
_cell.angle_beta   90.00
_cell.angle_gamma   90.00
#
_symmetry.space_group_name_H-M   'P 1'
#
loop_
_entity.id
_entity.type
_entity.pdbx_description
1 polymer ?
#
loop_
_entity_poly.entity_id
_entity_poly.type
_entity_poly.pdbx_seq_one_letter_code
_entity_poly.pdbx_strand_id
1 'polypeptide(L)'
;YSRQMPKKNRQFIKKIPDFDVLSEDIEKTALVVEERLLDANFKQIKQIHHEAIGEIVPEHIELRYKNELLAFIYKPMACHNYNTIQIQDSEINVATIDTIMSFYLAFLYAGAIYYYKDRILCMAKFLFELQQTNKLAQKGVMKRFTPKCIGVQETMESIRAKKTAKFEELRGKKDSEEYEKFF
;
A
#
# COMPACT_ATOMS: atom_id res chain seq x y z
N TYR A 1 8.08 -5.19 -12.36
CA TYR A 1 9.26 -5.62 -11.57
C TYR A 1 9.46 -7.13 -11.56
N SER A 2 8.43 -7.94 -11.41
CA SER A 2 8.53 -9.40 -11.29
C SER A 2 9.28 -10.10 -12.43
N ARG A 3 9.26 -9.53 -13.65
CA ARG A 3 10.00 -10.08 -14.80
C ARG A 3 11.53 -10.07 -14.62
N GLN A 4 12.04 -9.17 -13.79
CA GLN A 4 13.46 -9.03 -13.49
C GLN A 4 13.89 -9.89 -12.29
N MET A 5 12.91 -10.46 -11.58
CA MET A 5 13.16 -11.33 -10.44
C MET A 5 13.68 -12.71 -10.87
N PRO A 6 14.64 -13.32 -10.13
CA PRO A 6 15.09 -14.68 -10.38
C PRO A 6 13.92 -15.68 -10.39
N LYS A 7 13.95 -16.67 -11.29
CA LYS A 7 12.84 -17.64 -11.48
C LYS A 7 12.40 -18.30 -10.17
N LYS A 8 13.34 -18.64 -9.30
CA LYS A 8 13.08 -19.24 -7.98
C LYS A 8 12.16 -18.37 -7.12
N ASN A 9 12.38 -17.05 -7.11
CA ASN A 9 11.64 -16.11 -6.29
C ASN A 9 10.28 -15.74 -6.91
N ARG A 10 10.13 -15.82 -8.24
CA ARG A 10 8.83 -15.56 -8.92
C ARG A 10 7.71 -16.48 -8.45
N GLN A 11 8.04 -17.68 -7.98
CA GLN A 11 7.05 -18.64 -7.48
C GLN A 11 6.33 -18.10 -6.23
N PHE A 12 6.98 -17.30 -5.40
CA PHE A 12 6.35 -16.68 -4.24
C PHE A 12 5.29 -15.63 -4.62
N ILE A 13 5.53 -14.88 -5.69
CA ILE A 13 4.56 -13.89 -6.20
C ILE A 13 3.39 -14.58 -6.91
N LYS A 14 3.65 -15.66 -7.67
CA LYS A 14 2.60 -16.36 -8.41
C LYS A 14 1.62 -17.14 -7.54
N LYS A 15 2.03 -17.52 -6.33
CA LYS A 15 1.17 -18.30 -5.42
C LYS A 15 0.00 -17.49 -4.85
N ILE A 16 0.18 -16.17 -4.71
CA ILE A 16 -0.85 -15.28 -4.17
C ILE A 16 -0.81 -14.01 -5.03
N PRO A 17 -1.49 -14.00 -6.20
CA PRO A 17 -1.65 -12.80 -6.99
C PRO A 17 -2.65 -11.89 -6.28
N ASP A 18 -2.15 -10.93 -5.55
CA ASP A 18 -2.90 -9.85 -4.93
C ASP A 18 -2.50 -8.52 -5.59
N PHE A 19 -3.43 -7.58 -5.61
CA PHE A 19 -3.20 -6.23 -6.08
C PHE A 19 -3.23 -5.28 -4.88
N ASP A 20 -2.16 -4.53 -4.69
CA ASP A 20 -2.12 -3.41 -3.74
C ASP A 20 -2.38 -2.12 -4.51
N VAL A 21 -3.44 -1.42 -4.15
CA VAL A 21 -3.92 -0.21 -4.82
C VAL A 21 -4.01 0.94 -3.82
N LEU A 22 -3.59 2.13 -4.23
CA LEU A 22 -3.81 3.36 -3.48
C LEU A 22 -4.98 4.12 -4.10
N SER A 23 -5.94 4.55 -3.29
CA SER A 23 -7.07 5.37 -3.71
C SER A 23 -7.45 6.39 -2.64
N GLU A 24 -7.72 7.63 -3.05
CA GLU A 24 -8.22 8.67 -2.14
C GLU A 24 -9.64 8.38 -1.65
N ASP A 25 -10.42 7.61 -2.44
CA ASP A 25 -11.76 7.15 -2.11
C ASP A 25 -11.80 5.62 -2.20
N ILE A 26 -11.45 4.96 -1.10
CA ILE A 26 -11.34 3.50 -1.03
C ILE A 26 -12.69 2.81 -1.21
N GLU A 27 -13.76 3.40 -0.68
CA GLU A 27 -15.12 2.87 -0.76
C GLU A 27 -15.61 2.82 -2.21
N LYS A 28 -15.53 3.96 -2.89
CA LYS A 28 -15.93 4.06 -4.29
C LYS A 28 -15.08 3.16 -5.18
N THR A 29 -13.78 3.07 -4.90
CA THR A 29 -12.90 2.18 -5.68
C THR A 29 -13.25 0.72 -5.47
N ALA A 30 -13.50 0.31 -4.22
CA ALA A 30 -13.91 -1.06 -3.90
C ALA A 30 -15.23 -1.42 -4.60
N LEU A 31 -16.21 -0.51 -4.55
CA LEU A 31 -17.51 -0.70 -5.21
C LEU A 31 -17.36 -0.86 -6.73
N VAL A 32 -16.58 0.01 -7.40
CA VAL A 32 -16.33 -0.09 -8.84
C VAL A 32 -15.63 -1.39 -9.21
N VAL A 33 -14.65 -1.84 -8.42
CA VAL A 33 -13.95 -3.12 -8.67
C VAL A 33 -14.92 -4.28 -8.48
N GLU A 34 -15.75 -4.28 -7.44
CA GLU A 34 -16.77 -5.29 -7.21
C GLU A 34 -17.77 -5.37 -8.37
N GLU A 35 -18.32 -4.25 -8.82
CA GLU A 35 -19.22 -4.19 -9.98
C GLU A 35 -18.59 -4.79 -11.23
N ARG A 36 -17.33 -4.45 -11.53
CA ARG A 36 -16.61 -5.01 -12.69
C ARG A 36 -16.37 -6.51 -12.57
N LEU A 37 -16.11 -7.01 -11.37
CA LEU A 37 -15.98 -8.44 -11.12
C LEU A 37 -17.31 -9.16 -11.28
N LEU A 38 -18.43 -8.56 -10.82
CA LEU A 38 -19.77 -9.09 -11.02
C LEU A 38 -20.14 -9.15 -12.51
N ASP A 39 -19.84 -8.11 -13.29
CA ASP A 39 -20.01 -8.06 -14.75
C ASP A 39 -19.22 -9.19 -15.45
N ALA A 40 -18.06 -9.55 -14.91
CA ALA A 40 -17.23 -10.66 -15.36
C ALA A 40 -17.67 -12.04 -14.80
N ASN A 41 -18.86 -12.12 -14.20
CA ASN A 41 -19.43 -13.34 -13.59
C ASN A 41 -18.70 -13.86 -12.34
N PHE A 42 -17.87 -13.07 -11.68
CA PHE A 42 -17.34 -13.41 -10.37
C PHE A 42 -18.37 -13.05 -9.30
N LYS A 43 -19.13 -14.04 -8.84
CA LYS A 43 -20.13 -13.88 -7.79
C LYS A 43 -19.51 -14.14 -6.42
N GLN A 44 -20.11 -13.58 -5.35
CA GLN A 44 -19.64 -13.74 -3.97
C GLN A 44 -18.31 -13.00 -3.68
N ILE A 45 -18.20 -11.77 -4.14
CA ILE A 45 -17.16 -10.85 -3.70
C ILE A 45 -17.49 -10.40 -2.28
N LYS A 46 -16.48 -10.37 -1.42
CA LYS A 46 -16.58 -9.92 -0.03
C LYS A 46 -15.63 -8.75 0.18
N GLN A 47 -16.16 -7.67 0.75
CA GLN A 47 -15.38 -6.53 1.22
C GLN A 47 -15.17 -6.66 2.73
N ILE A 48 -13.94 -6.47 3.20
CA ILE A 48 -13.57 -6.45 4.61
C ILE A 48 -12.84 -5.14 4.87
N HIS A 49 -13.39 -4.33 5.77
CA HIS A 49 -12.79 -3.06 6.17
C HIS A 49 -11.80 -3.29 7.30
N HIS A 50 -10.63 -2.73 7.15
CA HIS A 50 -9.58 -2.71 8.15
C HIS A 50 -9.29 -1.27 8.56
N GLU A 51 -9.35 -1.01 9.85
CA GLU A 51 -8.96 0.28 10.41
C GLU A 51 -7.45 0.52 10.26
N ALA A 52 -7.06 1.78 10.33
CA ALA A 52 -5.65 2.15 10.32
C ALA A 52 -4.92 1.58 11.55
N ILE A 53 -3.68 1.15 11.37
CA ILE A 53 -2.80 0.73 12.46
C ILE A 53 -1.88 1.90 12.79
N GLY A 54 -2.29 2.74 13.74
CA GLY A 54 -1.60 3.97 14.09
C GLY A 54 -1.38 4.89 12.88
N GLU A 55 -0.20 5.49 12.81
CA GLU A 55 0.25 6.32 11.67
C GLU A 55 1.11 5.51 10.67
N ILE A 56 1.02 4.18 10.69
CA ILE A 56 1.96 3.30 9.98
C ILE A 56 1.29 2.58 8.81
N VAL A 57 0.13 1.97 9.05
CA VAL A 57 -0.66 1.31 8.02
C VAL A 57 -2.00 2.04 7.88
N PRO A 58 -2.34 2.53 6.69
CA PRO A 58 -3.59 3.23 6.47
C PRO A 58 -4.81 2.32 6.60
N GLU A 59 -5.97 2.92 6.80
CA GLU A 59 -7.24 2.22 6.62
C GLU A 59 -7.32 1.66 5.20
N HIS A 60 -7.90 0.49 5.05
CA HIS A 60 -7.95 -0.18 3.76
C HIS A 60 -9.10 -1.16 3.66
N ILE A 61 -9.49 -1.46 2.43
CA ILE A 61 -10.50 -2.45 2.11
C ILE A 61 -9.82 -3.65 1.47
N GLU A 62 -10.10 -4.82 2.01
CA GLU A 62 -9.69 -6.11 1.47
C GLU A 62 -10.83 -6.67 0.62
N LEU A 63 -10.54 -6.99 -0.65
CA LEU A 63 -11.45 -7.66 -1.54
C LEU A 63 -11.11 -9.14 -1.63
N ARG A 64 -12.12 -9.99 -1.39
CA ARG A 64 -11.99 -11.45 -1.51
C ARG A 64 -13.01 -12.03 -2.46
N TYR A 65 -12.59 -13.05 -3.19
CA TYR A 65 -13.45 -13.94 -3.96
C TYR A 65 -13.41 -15.34 -3.36
N LYS A 66 -14.55 -15.80 -2.88
CA LYS A 66 -14.71 -17.09 -2.14
C LYS A 66 -13.77 -17.19 -0.97
N ASN A 67 -12.79 -17.03 -0.63
CA ASN A 67 -11.84 -16.95 0.47
C ASN A 67 -10.42 -16.57 -0.01
N GLU A 68 -10.25 -16.38 -1.33
CA GLU A 68 -8.99 -15.96 -1.89
C GLU A 68 -8.92 -14.43 -1.90
N LEU A 69 -7.76 -13.91 -1.48
CA LEU A 69 -7.46 -12.49 -1.54
C LEU A 69 -7.30 -12.07 -3.00
N LEU A 70 -8.00 -11.00 -3.41
CA LEU A 70 -7.87 -10.39 -4.74
C LEU A 70 -7.07 -9.09 -4.69
N ALA A 71 -7.44 -8.19 -3.77
CA ALA A 71 -6.82 -6.88 -3.68
C ALA A 71 -6.92 -6.30 -2.28
N PHE A 72 -5.96 -5.43 -1.96
CA PHE A 72 -6.07 -4.43 -0.91
C PHE A 72 -6.15 -3.03 -1.53
N ILE A 73 -7.08 -2.21 -1.07
CA ILE A 73 -7.26 -0.83 -1.50
C ILE A 73 -6.96 0.06 -0.30
N TYR A 74 -5.83 0.72 -0.31
CA TYR A 74 -5.32 1.55 0.79
C TYR A 74 -5.63 3.02 0.57
N LYS A 75 -6.03 3.72 1.62
CA LYS A 75 -6.11 5.18 1.63
C LYS A 75 -4.71 5.79 1.77
N PRO A 76 -4.31 6.75 0.93
CA PRO A 76 -2.98 7.34 1.07
C PRO A 76 -2.86 8.16 2.36
N MET A 77 -1.79 7.93 3.14
CA MET A 77 -1.48 8.69 4.36
C MET A 77 -0.52 9.85 4.11
N ALA A 78 0.12 9.87 2.95
CA ALA A 78 1.08 10.88 2.53
C ALA A 78 1.05 11.01 1.00
N CYS A 79 1.91 11.87 0.45
CA CYS A 79 2.13 11.94 -1.00
C CYS A 79 2.97 10.73 -1.45
N HIS A 80 2.30 9.70 -1.95
CA HIS A 80 2.94 8.46 -2.42
C HIS A 80 3.27 8.55 -3.90
N ASN A 81 4.56 8.54 -4.22
CA ASN A 81 5.03 8.73 -5.58
C ASN A 81 4.74 7.54 -6.51
N TYR A 82 4.40 7.86 -7.75
CA TYR A 82 4.15 6.87 -8.79
C TYR A 82 4.72 7.29 -10.16
N ASN A 83 4.94 6.32 -11.03
CA ASN A 83 5.27 6.51 -12.43
C ASN A 83 4.11 6.11 -13.30
N THR A 84 3.78 6.91 -14.31
CA THR A 84 2.81 6.55 -15.34
C THR A 84 3.55 5.78 -16.44
N ILE A 85 3.04 4.59 -16.78
CA ILE A 85 3.57 3.76 -17.87
C ILE A 85 2.47 3.47 -18.88
N GLN A 86 2.84 3.40 -20.15
CA GLN A 86 1.94 3.00 -21.23
C GLN A 86 1.98 1.48 -21.38
N ILE A 87 0.81 0.84 -21.32
CA ILE A 87 0.64 -0.59 -21.62
C ILE A 87 -0.46 -0.71 -22.65
N GLN A 88 -0.09 -1.05 -23.88
CA GLN A 88 -1.00 -1.01 -25.04
C GLN A 88 -1.64 0.38 -25.15
N ASP A 89 -2.96 0.47 -25.17
CA ASP A 89 -3.72 1.71 -25.29
C ASP A 89 -4.11 2.36 -23.96
N SER A 90 -3.58 1.85 -22.84
CA SER A 90 -3.92 2.31 -21.49
C SER A 90 -2.71 2.83 -20.74
N GLU A 91 -2.91 3.95 -20.02
CA GLU A 91 -1.96 4.46 -19.05
C GLU A 91 -2.21 3.82 -17.66
N ILE A 92 -1.15 3.32 -17.05
CA ILE A 92 -1.21 2.73 -15.71
C ILE A 92 -0.25 3.45 -14.78
N ASN A 93 -0.73 3.87 -13.63
CA ASN A 93 0.08 4.43 -12.57
C ASN A 93 0.65 3.30 -11.70
N VAL A 94 1.97 3.25 -11.61
CA VAL A 94 2.69 2.23 -10.85
C VAL A 94 3.50 2.92 -9.76
N ALA A 95 3.31 2.53 -8.51
CA ALA A 95 4.07 3.05 -7.37
C ALA A 95 5.58 2.94 -7.62
N THR A 96 6.34 3.94 -7.20
CA THR A 96 7.81 3.86 -7.23
C THR A 96 8.30 2.76 -6.30
N ILE A 97 9.53 2.30 -6.52
CA ILE A 97 10.16 1.32 -5.62
C ILE A 97 10.21 1.85 -4.19
N ASP A 98 10.51 3.14 -4.00
CA ASP A 98 10.56 3.77 -2.67
C ASP A 98 9.18 3.71 -1.99
N THR A 99 8.09 4.00 -2.71
CA THR A 99 6.72 3.87 -2.20
C THR A 99 6.40 2.42 -1.81
N ILE A 100 6.68 1.45 -2.67
CA ILE A 100 6.41 0.03 -2.38
C ILE A 100 7.21 -0.43 -1.15
N MET A 101 8.49 -0.05 -1.07
CA MET A 101 9.34 -0.42 0.06
C MET A 101 8.86 0.20 1.38
N SER A 102 8.36 1.44 1.37
CA SER A 102 7.80 2.06 2.58
C SER A 102 6.60 1.27 3.12
N PHE A 103 5.70 0.80 2.24
CA PHE A 103 4.59 -0.09 2.64
C PHE A 103 5.08 -1.43 3.18
N TYR A 104 6.05 -2.06 2.52
CA TYR A 104 6.59 -3.33 3.00
C TYR A 104 7.22 -3.22 4.39
N LEU A 105 7.94 -2.14 4.66
CA LEU A 105 8.50 -1.88 5.99
C LEU A 105 7.41 -1.62 7.03
N ALA A 106 6.37 -0.85 6.65
CA ALA A 106 5.20 -0.61 7.48
C ALA A 106 4.48 -1.93 7.85
N PHE A 107 4.25 -2.81 6.87
CA PHE A 107 3.62 -4.12 7.09
C PHE A 107 4.44 -5.02 8.00
N LEU A 108 5.76 -5.03 7.85
CA LEU A 108 6.66 -5.79 8.73
C LEU A 108 6.62 -5.27 10.17
N TYR A 109 6.55 -3.96 10.35
CA TYR A 109 6.47 -3.33 11.66
C TYR A 109 5.12 -3.59 12.32
N ALA A 110 4.02 -3.44 11.58
CA ALA A 110 2.66 -3.66 12.07
C ALA A 110 2.40 -5.10 12.51
N GLY A 111 3.08 -6.07 11.87
CA GLY A 111 3.05 -7.48 12.27
C GLY A 111 1.68 -8.15 12.19
N ALA A 112 0.74 -7.62 11.39
CA ALA A 112 -0.57 -8.21 11.25
C ALA A 112 -0.50 -9.64 10.66
N ILE A 113 -1.40 -10.52 11.11
CA ILE A 113 -1.38 -11.97 10.80
C ILE A 113 -1.45 -12.25 9.28
N TYR A 114 -2.11 -11.37 8.52
CA TYR A 114 -2.24 -11.49 7.07
C TYR A 114 -1.01 -11.00 6.30
N TYR A 115 0.02 -10.47 6.97
CA TYR A 115 1.29 -10.08 6.35
C TYR A 115 2.34 -11.19 6.48
N TYR A 116 2.60 -11.88 5.37
CA TYR A 116 3.61 -12.96 5.34
C TYR A 116 5.02 -12.38 5.33
N LYS A 117 5.63 -12.31 6.52
CA LYS A 117 6.93 -11.68 6.78
C LYS A 117 8.03 -12.12 5.81
N ASP A 118 8.20 -13.42 5.60
CA ASP A 118 9.27 -13.94 4.73
C ASP A 118 9.06 -13.53 3.26
N ARG A 119 7.79 -13.49 2.81
CA ARG A 119 7.43 -13.02 1.47
C ARG A 119 7.77 -11.54 1.31
N ILE A 120 7.37 -10.70 2.27
CA ILE A 120 7.62 -9.27 2.25
C ILE A 120 9.12 -8.98 2.27
N LEU A 121 9.88 -9.64 3.13
CA LEU A 121 11.35 -9.50 3.19
C LEU A 121 12.02 -9.90 1.87
N CYS A 122 11.59 -11.00 1.26
CA CYS A 122 12.10 -11.44 -0.03
C CYS A 122 11.84 -10.40 -1.13
N MET A 123 10.63 -9.83 -1.17
CA MET A 123 10.24 -8.82 -2.16
C MET A 123 10.97 -7.50 -1.91
N ALA A 124 11.06 -7.05 -0.66
CA ALA A 124 11.78 -5.83 -0.29
C ALA A 124 13.27 -5.92 -0.66
N LYS A 125 13.93 -7.04 -0.34
CA LYS A 125 15.32 -7.30 -0.74
C LYS A 125 15.49 -7.21 -2.25
N PHE A 126 14.62 -7.87 -3.01
CA PHE A 126 14.66 -7.83 -4.48
C PHE A 126 14.51 -6.41 -5.03
N LEU A 127 13.55 -5.64 -4.53
CA LEU A 127 13.33 -4.26 -4.96
C LEU A 127 14.52 -3.37 -4.62
N PHE A 128 15.10 -3.54 -3.44
CA PHE A 128 16.30 -2.82 -3.04
C PHE A 128 17.48 -3.13 -3.98
N GLU A 129 17.77 -4.40 -4.25
CA GLU A 129 18.83 -4.82 -5.16
C GLU A 129 18.59 -4.27 -6.57
N LEU A 130 17.35 -4.33 -7.05
CA LEU A 130 16.96 -3.78 -8.34
C LEU A 130 17.19 -2.28 -8.42
N GLN A 131 16.84 -1.54 -7.37
CA GLN A 131 17.07 -0.10 -7.28
C GLN A 131 18.58 0.23 -7.26
N GLN A 132 19.39 -0.53 -6.51
CA GLN A 132 20.84 -0.34 -6.46
C GLN A 132 21.51 -0.60 -7.81
N THR A 133 21.07 -1.63 -8.52
CA THR A 133 21.61 -1.97 -9.85
C THR A 133 21.24 -0.92 -10.91
N ASN A 134 20.11 -0.24 -10.74
CA ASN A 134 19.55 0.70 -11.72
C ASN A 134 19.56 2.16 -11.22
N LYS A 135 20.50 2.55 -10.39
CA LYS A 135 20.58 3.90 -9.78
C LYS A 135 20.42 5.05 -10.78
N LEU A 136 21.00 4.90 -11.96
CA LEU A 136 21.01 5.92 -13.02
C LEU A 136 19.90 5.72 -14.06
N ALA A 137 19.13 4.64 -13.98
CA ALA A 137 18.05 4.37 -14.90
C ALA A 137 16.81 5.17 -14.50
N GLN A 138 16.69 6.40 -14.99
CA GLN A 138 15.57 7.30 -14.71
C GLN A 138 14.48 7.19 -15.79
N LYS A 139 14.08 5.94 -16.15
CA LYS A 139 13.10 5.67 -17.21
C LYS A 139 12.03 4.67 -16.77
N GLY A 140 10.80 4.91 -17.20
CA GLY A 140 9.66 4.02 -16.95
C GLY A 140 9.46 3.74 -15.47
N VAL A 141 9.18 2.49 -15.13
CA VAL A 141 8.99 2.05 -13.72
C VAL A 141 10.23 2.18 -12.84
N MET A 142 11.40 2.33 -13.44
CA MET A 142 12.67 2.48 -12.70
C MET A 142 12.96 3.94 -12.33
N LYS A 143 12.16 4.89 -12.82
CA LYS A 143 12.30 6.30 -12.47
C LYS A 143 12.02 6.48 -10.97
N ARG A 144 13.06 6.86 -10.23
CA ARG A 144 12.99 7.03 -8.77
C ARG A 144 12.35 8.35 -8.38
N PHE A 145 12.76 9.43 -9.04
CA PHE A 145 12.29 10.78 -8.73
C PHE A 145 11.21 11.21 -9.69
N THR A 146 10.01 11.40 -9.17
CA THR A 146 8.83 11.87 -9.90
C THR A 146 8.07 12.86 -9.04
N PRO A 147 7.57 13.98 -9.60
CA PRO A 147 6.70 14.90 -8.88
C PRO A 147 5.26 14.39 -8.76
N LYS A 148 4.92 13.30 -9.48
CA LYS A 148 3.56 12.73 -9.42
C LYS A 148 3.40 11.92 -8.16
N CYS A 149 2.35 12.21 -7.39
CA CYS A 149 1.98 11.39 -6.23
C CYS A 149 0.46 11.34 -6.05
N ILE A 150 0.01 10.37 -5.28
CA ILE A 150 -1.36 10.25 -4.79
C ILE A 150 -1.35 10.53 -3.28
N GLY A 151 -2.37 11.25 -2.81
CA GLY A 151 -2.47 11.73 -1.42
C GLY A 151 -1.77 13.07 -1.21
N VAL A 152 -1.85 13.56 0.01
CA VAL A 152 -1.35 14.88 0.41
C VAL A 152 -0.24 14.73 1.42
N GLN A 153 0.90 15.40 1.17
CA GLN A 153 1.96 15.52 2.17
C GLN A 153 1.57 16.57 3.20
N GLU A 154 1.35 16.15 4.44
CA GLU A 154 1.10 17.07 5.52
C GLU A 154 2.35 17.90 5.85
N THR A 155 2.13 19.17 6.21
CA THR A 155 3.21 20.01 6.72
C THR A 155 3.55 19.63 8.17
N MET A 156 4.77 19.91 8.60
CA MET A 156 5.17 19.70 10.01
C MET A 156 4.30 20.49 11.00
N GLU A 157 3.78 21.63 10.58
CA GLU A 157 2.87 22.44 11.38
C GLU A 157 1.52 21.74 11.56
N SER A 158 0.95 21.17 10.46
CA SER A 158 -0.29 20.38 10.51
C SER A 158 -0.14 19.16 11.40
N ILE A 159 0.96 18.42 11.24
CA ILE A 159 1.25 17.22 12.06
C ILE A 159 1.35 17.59 13.55
N ARG A 160 2.08 18.67 13.87
CA ARG A 160 2.20 19.15 15.26
C ARG A 160 0.85 19.59 15.84
N ALA A 161 0.05 20.33 15.06
CA ALA A 161 -1.27 20.78 15.49
C ALA A 161 -2.19 19.58 15.79
N LYS A 162 -2.21 18.57 14.91
CA LYS A 162 -2.98 17.32 15.11
C LYS A 162 -2.53 16.56 16.37
N LYS A 163 -1.20 16.40 16.55
CA LYS A 163 -0.65 15.73 17.75
C LYS A 163 -0.97 16.49 19.03
N THR A 164 -0.89 17.81 19.01
CA THR A 164 -1.28 18.64 20.17
C THR A 164 -2.75 18.49 20.50
N ALA A 165 -3.63 18.56 19.49
CA ALA A 165 -5.07 18.39 19.69
C ALA A 165 -5.38 17.00 20.26
N LYS A 166 -4.74 15.94 19.72
CA LYS A 166 -4.92 14.56 20.20
C LYS A 166 -4.36 14.37 21.62
N PHE A 167 -3.25 15.01 21.95
CA PHE A 167 -2.70 15.00 23.30
C PHE A 167 -3.66 15.64 24.31
N GLU A 168 -4.25 16.80 23.98
CA GLU A 168 -5.24 17.45 24.86
C GLU A 168 -6.50 16.58 25.05
N GLU A 169 -6.97 15.92 23.99
CA GLU A 169 -8.11 14.98 24.05
C GLU A 169 -7.82 13.79 24.98
N LEU A 170 -6.61 13.23 24.91
CA LEU A 170 -6.21 12.04 25.65
C LEU A 170 -5.54 12.33 26.99
N ARG A 171 -5.31 13.60 27.35
CA ARG A 171 -4.58 14.03 28.55
C ARG A 171 -5.08 13.40 29.86
N GLY A 172 -6.38 13.15 29.96
CA GLY A 172 -7.01 12.49 31.10
C GLY A 172 -7.07 10.96 31.02
N LYS A 173 -6.57 10.35 29.92
CA LYS A 173 -6.71 8.92 29.61
C LYS A 173 -5.35 8.26 29.31
N LYS A 174 -4.32 8.61 30.08
CA LYS A 174 -2.93 8.18 29.83
C LYS A 174 -2.74 6.65 29.84
N ASP A 175 -3.58 5.93 30.55
CA ASP A 175 -3.53 4.46 30.66
C ASP A 175 -4.42 3.77 29.58
N SER A 176 -4.94 4.50 28.61
CA SER A 176 -5.75 3.95 27.53
C SER A 176 -4.89 3.40 26.41
N GLU A 177 -5.33 2.31 25.79
CA GLU A 177 -4.70 1.74 24.59
C GLU A 177 -4.57 2.78 23.46
N GLU A 178 -5.50 3.72 23.39
CA GLU A 178 -5.47 4.79 22.40
C GLU A 178 -4.32 5.78 22.65
N TYR A 179 -4.02 6.10 23.93
CA TYR A 179 -2.87 6.93 24.29
C TYR A 179 -1.56 6.23 23.91
N GLU A 180 -1.40 4.95 24.23
CA GLU A 180 -0.20 4.18 23.90
C GLU A 180 0.03 4.03 22.37
N LYS A 181 -1.05 3.98 21.58
CA LYS A 181 -0.95 3.95 20.10
C LYS A 181 -0.44 5.26 19.49
N PHE A 182 -0.66 6.40 20.17
CA PHE A 182 -0.34 7.72 19.62
C PHE A 182 0.95 8.32 20.18
N PHE A 183 1.40 7.91 21.34
CA PHE A 183 2.54 8.49 22.08
C PHE A 183 3.47 7.42 22.64
#